data_95207ea566c84d91a8b94744b861eb0a
#
_entry.id   95207ea566c84d91a8b94744b861eb0a
#
_cell.length_a   1.000
_cell.length_b   1.000
_cell.length_c   1.000
_cell.angle_alpha   90.00
_cell.angle_beta   90.00
_cell.angle_gamma   90.00
#
_symmetry.space_group_name_H-M   'P 1'
#
loop_
_entity.id
_entity.type
_entity.pdbx_description
1 polymer ?
#
loop_
_entity_poly.entity_id
_entity_poly.type
_entity_poly.pdbx_seq_one_letter_code
_entity_poly.pdbx_strand_id
1 'polypeptide(L)'
;MPSLFEPCGLSQLMSLRYGTLPIVRETGGLRDTVTPYNEVDGTGTGFSFTNYNAHEMLAIIRYAKKTYFNDRRAWNEMVLRAMKQDFSWDASAREYEKLYDGLIEEEARRKEAIRLQQAREAAEAALKEAEKALELAKRAEEKAIRKFSGIEDETEDERTETAEVEADKTPEAASEPEEVTEVLETPETPEEAKEVVTKAKPEEKE
;
A
#
# COMPACT_ATOMS: atom_id res chain seq x y z
N MET A 1 -32.15 14.12 -1.85
CA MET A 1 -31.51 13.33 -2.93
C MET A 1 -31.56 11.84 -2.55
N PRO A 2 -32.66 11.13 -2.89
CA PRO A 2 -32.86 9.73 -2.56
C PRO A 2 -32.31 8.82 -3.70
N SER A 3 -31.10 9.06 -4.13
CA SER A 3 -30.51 8.31 -5.24
C SER A 3 -30.31 6.85 -4.88
N LEU A 4 -30.64 5.91 -5.79
CA LEU A 4 -30.32 4.50 -5.63
C LEU A 4 -28.81 4.27 -5.71
N PHE A 5 -28.18 5.00 -6.61
CA PHE A 5 -26.73 5.01 -6.80
C PHE A 5 -26.29 6.40 -7.28
N GLU A 6 -25.23 6.94 -6.68
CA GLU A 6 -24.68 8.26 -7.00
C GLU A 6 -23.16 8.20 -6.83
N PRO A 7 -22.38 7.96 -7.90
CA PRO A 7 -20.92 7.80 -7.78
C PRO A 7 -20.22 9.00 -7.15
N CYS A 8 -20.54 10.19 -7.60
CA CYS A 8 -19.90 11.43 -7.15
C CYS A 8 -20.94 12.44 -6.65
N GLY A 9 -21.84 12.88 -7.54
CA GLY A 9 -22.80 13.95 -7.32
C GLY A 9 -22.13 15.33 -7.26
N LEU A 10 -22.77 16.31 -7.88
CA LEU A 10 -22.38 17.73 -7.78
C LEU A 10 -23.47 18.57 -7.10
N SER A 11 -24.70 18.15 -7.19
CA SER A 11 -25.85 18.92 -6.68
C SER A 11 -25.80 19.12 -5.16
N GLN A 12 -25.30 18.14 -4.38
CA GLN A 12 -25.08 18.31 -2.95
C GLN A 12 -23.97 19.32 -2.66
N LEU A 13 -22.89 19.33 -3.44
CA LEU A 13 -21.80 20.29 -3.27
C LEU A 13 -22.28 21.73 -3.56
N MET A 14 -23.09 21.89 -4.60
CA MET A 14 -23.75 23.17 -4.90
C MET A 14 -24.68 23.59 -3.77
N SER A 15 -25.50 22.67 -3.25
CA SER A 15 -26.38 22.93 -2.11
C SER A 15 -25.60 23.41 -0.88
N LEU A 16 -24.53 22.70 -0.52
CA LEU A 16 -23.65 23.07 0.60
C LEU A 16 -23.07 24.46 0.40
N ARG A 17 -22.56 24.75 -0.79
CA ARG A 17 -21.97 26.06 -1.13
C ARG A 17 -22.94 27.21 -1.00
N TYR A 18 -24.21 27.00 -1.38
CA TYR A 18 -25.28 28.01 -1.27
C TYR A 18 -25.99 28.01 0.10
N GLY A 19 -25.50 27.23 1.07
CA GLY A 19 -26.09 27.17 2.42
C GLY A 19 -27.45 26.45 2.47
N THR A 20 -27.77 25.69 1.45
CA THR A 20 -28.95 24.84 1.43
C THR A 20 -28.57 23.47 1.94
N LEU A 21 -29.01 23.09 3.14
CA LEU A 21 -28.66 21.82 3.76
C LEU A 21 -29.30 20.64 3.01
N PRO A 22 -28.50 19.72 2.44
CA PRO A 22 -29.03 18.59 1.69
C PRO A 22 -29.55 17.49 2.62
N ILE A 23 -30.62 16.80 2.15
CA ILE A 23 -31.06 15.52 2.72
C ILE A 23 -30.72 14.45 1.68
N VAL A 24 -29.84 13.52 2.01
CA VAL A 24 -29.28 12.56 1.06
C VAL A 24 -29.45 11.12 1.53
N ARG A 25 -29.50 10.19 0.57
CA ARG A 25 -29.25 8.80 0.90
C ARG A 25 -27.73 8.54 0.94
N GLU A 26 -27.28 7.73 1.89
CA GLU A 26 -25.88 7.36 2.07
C GLU A 26 -25.41 6.39 0.98
N THR A 27 -25.02 6.95 -0.19
CA THR A 27 -24.48 6.19 -1.32
C THR A 27 -23.43 7.02 -2.04
N GLY A 28 -22.28 6.38 -2.39
CA GLY A 28 -21.18 7.00 -3.12
C GLY A 28 -20.83 8.40 -2.63
N GLY A 29 -20.60 9.35 -3.52
CA GLY A 29 -20.20 10.71 -3.20
C GLY A 29 -21.18 11.50 -2.31
N LEU A 30 -22.44 11.10 -2.23
CA LEU A 30 -23.36 11.72 -1.26
C LEU A 30 -22.96 11.39 0.17
N ARG A 31 -22.57 10.15 0.43
CA ARG A 31 -22.06 9.70 1.74
C ARG A 31 -20.75 10.36 2.09
N ASP A 32 -19.87 10.52 1.09
CA ASP A 32 -18.51 11.01 1.30
C ASP A 32 -18.47 12.54 1.56
N THR A 33 -19.45 13.28 1.04
CA THR A 33 -19.46 14.74 1.05
C THR A 33 -20.46 15.38 2.02
N VAL A 34 -21.47 14.64 2.46
CA VAL A 34 -22.50 15.14 3.39
C VAL A 34 -22.38 14.43 4.74
N THR A 35 -21.90 15.15 5.73
CA THR A 35 -21.83 14.66 7.11
C THR A 35 -23.20 14.81 7.77
N PRO A 36 -23.81 13.72 8.28
CA PRO A 36 -25.11 13.80 8.94
C PRO A 36 -25.05 14.66 10.21
N TYR A 37 -26.13 15.42 10.44
CA TYR A 37 -26.25 16.23 11.65
C TYR A 37 -26.38 15.36 12.89
N ASN A 38 -25.52 15.64 13.89
CA ASN A 38 -25.57 15.06 15.21
C ASN A 38 -25.95 16.15 16.23
N GLU A 39 -27.12 16.03 16.86
CA GLU A 39 -27.61 17.01 17.82
C GLU A 39 -26.84 17.03 19.14
N VAL A 40 -26.11 15.94 19.47
CA VAL A 40 -25.31 15.84 20.72
C VAL A 40 -24.05 16.68 20.61
N ASP A 41 -23.33 16.53 19.47
CA ASP A 41 -22.04 17.20 19.26
C ASP A 41 -22.22 18.54 18.52
N GLY A 42 -23.38 18.80 18.00
CA GLY A 42 -23.67 19.94 17.14
C GLY A 42 -22.94 19.91 15.78
N THR A 43 -22.41 18.74 15.36
CA THR A 43 -21.65 18.55 14.13
C THR A 43 -22.58 18.25 12.94
N GLY A 44 -22.02 18.22 11.73
CA GLY A 44 -22.73 17.86 10.52
C GLY A 44 -22.91 19.03 9.55
N THR A 45 -23.23 18.69 8.29
CA THR A 45 -23.40 19.62 7.15
C THR A 45 -24.71 19.38 6.39
N GLY A 46 -25.48 18.37 6.80
CA GLY A 46 -26.74 18.01 6.20
C GLY A 46 -27.42 16.88 6.95
N PHE A 47 -28.31 16.16 6.29
CA PHE A 47 -29.04 15.03 6.85
C PHE A 47 -28.91 13.82 5.93
N SER A 48 -28.85 12.62 6.50
CA SER A 48 -28.73 11.39 5.71
C SER A 48 -29.62 10.26 6.21
N PHE A 49 -29.90 9.32 5.34
CA PHE A 49 -30.59 8.05 5.65
C PHE A 49 -29.93 6.91 4.86
N THR A 50 -29.95 5.69 5.40
CA THR A 50 -29.18 4.57 4.87
C THR A 50 -29.96 3.73 3.88
N ASN A 51 -31.13 3.24 4.26
CA ASN A 51 -31.86 2.28 3.46
C ASN A 51 -32.72 2.97 2.37
N TYR A 52 -32.74 2.37 1.19
CA TYR A 52 -33.55 2.88 0.07
C TYR A 52 -35.03 2.58 0.29
N ASN A 53 -35.64 3.32 1.22
CA ASN A 53 -37.07 3.22 1.50
C ASN A 53 -37.68 4.56 1.87
N ALA A 54 -38.99 4.70 1.62
CA ALA A 54 -39.71 5.94 1.84
C ALA A 54 -39.89 6.28 3.33
N HIS A 55 -39.90 5.30 4.23
CA HIS A 55 -40.12 5.53 5.65
C HIS A 55 -38.91 6.21 6.29
N GLU A 56 -37.68 5.74 6.01
CA GLU A 56 -36.50 6.41 6.50
C GLU A 56 -36.32 7.80 5.90
N MET A 57 -36.57 7.95 4.59
CA MET A 57 -36.55 9.25 3.95
C MET A 57 -37.54 10.22 4.62
N LEU A 58 -38.78 9.77 4.90
CA LEU A 58 -39.77 10.59 5.58
C LEU A 58 -39.37 10.93 7.01
N ALA A 59 -38.77 9.97 7.73
CA ALA A 59 -38.28 10.17 9.10
C ALA A 59 -37.20 11.26 9.15
N ILE A 60 -36.21 11.19 8.25
CA ILE A 60 -35.13 12.18 8.22
C ILE A 60 -35.63 13.57 7.75
N ILE A 61 -36.62 13.65 6.85
CA ILE A 61 -37.25 14.91 6.46
C ILE A 61 -37.98 15.53 7.68
N ARG A 62 -38.67 14.72 8.46
CA ARG A 62 -39.36 15.20 9.69
C ARG A 62 -38.34 15.68 10.73
N TYR A 63 -37.22 14.97 10.87
CA TYR A 63 -36.13 15.37 11.75
C TYR A 63 -35.50 16.71 11.32
N ALA A 64 -35.14 16.85 10.05
CA ALA A 64 -34.64 18.10 9.49
C ALA A 64 -35.61 19.26 9.69
N LYS A 65 -36.89 19.02 9.43
CA LYS A 65 -37.97 20.01 9.68
C LYS A 65 -38.04 20.40 11.18
N LYS A 66 -37.98 19.42 12.09
CA LYS A 66 -37.96 19.67 13.54
C LYS A 66 -36.78 20.55 13.92
N THR A 67 -35.57 20.23 13.47
CA THR A 67 -34.36 21.01 13.72
C THR A 67 -34.50 22.44 13.18
N TYR A 68 -35.01 22.58 11.95
CA TYR A 68 -35.22 23.90 11.33
C TYR A 68 -36.13 24.82 12.14
N PHE A 69 -37.24 24.30 12.65
CA PHE A 69 -38.23 25.12 13.36
C PHE A 69 -37.95 25.29 14.85
N ASN A 70 -37.36 24.28 15.48
CA ASN A 70 -37.18 24.27 16.93
C ASN A 70 -35.76 24.70 17.38
N ASP A 71 -34.74 24.53 16.52
CA ASP A 71 -33.37 24.92 16.83
C ASP A 71 -32.73 25.70 15.67
N ARG A 72 -33.14 26.93 15.53
CA ARG A 72 -32.62 27.85 14.48
C ARG A 72 -31.13 28.15 14.66
N ARG A 73 -30.60 28.06 15.88
CA ARG A 73 -29.19 28.29 16.15
C ARG A 73 -28.35 27.13 15.54
N ALA A 74 -28.69 25.91 15.92
CA ALA A 74 -28.01 24.72 15.38
C ALA A 74 -28.12 24.65 13.86
N TRP A 75 -29.31 24.99 13.30
CA TRP A 75 -29.49 25.07 11.85
C TRP A 75 -28.55 26.07 11.20
N ASN A 76 -28.43 27.29 11.71
CA ASN A 76 -27.57 28.32 11.16
C ASN A 76 -26.07 27.96 11.29
N GLU A 77 -25.69 27.35 12.41
CA GLU A 77 -24.32 26.85 12.61
C GLU A 77 -23.98 25.75 11.58
N MET A 78 -24.94 24.86 11.28
CA MET A 78 -24.80 23.83 10.25
C MET A 78 -24.64 24.42 8.86
N VAL A 79 -25.47 25.45 8.52
CA VAL A 79 -25.35 26.23 7.26
C VAL A 79 -23.95 26.84 7.12
N LEU A 80 -23.44 27.48 8.16
CA LEU A 80 -22.10 28.07 8.14
C LEU A 80 -20.99 27.01 7.95
N ARG A 81 -21.12 25.86 8.57
CA ARG A 81 -20.17 24.74 8.35
C ARG A 81 -20.24 24.20 6.92
N ALA A 82 -21.46 24.02 6.40
CA ALA A 82 -21.69 23.56 5.03
C ALA A 82 -21.02 24.50 4.01
N MET A 83 -21.23 25.81 4.15
CA MET A 83 -20.65 26.82 3.26
C MET A 83 -19.12 26.95 3.37
N LYS A 84 -18.53 26.54 4.49
CA LYS A 84 -17.07 26.59 4.73
C LYS A 84 -16.35 25.36 4.20
N GLN A 85 -17.05 24.31 3.77
CA GLN A 85 -16.41 23.13 3.20
C GLN A 85 -15.64 23.51 1.93
N ASP A 86 -14.42 23.03 1.84
CA ASP A 86 -13.53 23.26 0.70
C ASP A 86 -13.48 22.02 -0.20
N PHE A 87 -14.17 22.10 -1.33
CA PHE A 87 -14.15 21.10 -2.39
C PHE A 87 -13.38 21.58 -3.63
N SER A 88 -12.42 22.48 -3.44
CA SER A 88 -11.58 22.98 -4.52
C SER A 88 -10.61 21.93 -5.04
N TRP A 89 -10.14 22.16 -6.27
CA TRP A 89 -9.08 21.35 -6.84
C TRP A 89 -7.76 21.44 -6.05
N ASP A 90 -7.50 22.61 -5.42
CA ASP A 90 -6.32 22.79 -4.56
C ASP A 90 -6.39 21.90 -3.31
N ALA A 91 -7.57 21.74 -2.73
CA ALA A 91 -7.76 20.82 -1.60
C ALA A 91 -7.51 19.37 -2.02
N SER A 92 -8.08 18.96 -3.16
CA SER A 92 -7.88 17.63 -3.73
C SER A 92 -6.41 17.37 -4.08
N ALA A 93 -5.74 18.34 -4.71
CA ALA A 93 -4.33 18.24 -5.08
C ALA A 93 -3.44 17.99 -3.84
N ARG A 94 -3.68 18.72 -2.75
CA ARG A 94 -2.95 18.49 -1.48
C ARG A 94 -3.15 17.10 -0.89
N GLU A 95 -4.33 16.51 -1.05
CA GLU A 95 -4.57 15.13 -0.61
C GLU A 95 -3.83 14.12 -1.48
N TYR A 96 -3.75 14.35 -2.80
CA TYR A 96 -2.93 13.53 -3.70
C TYR A 96 -1.43 13.67 -3.40
N GLU A 97 -0.93 14.87 -3.13
CA GLU A 97 0.47 15.06 -2.72
C GLU A 97 0.80 14.24 -1.47
N LYS A 98 -0.02 14.32 -0.43
CA LYS A 98 0.17 13.51 0.78
C LYS A 98 0.16 12.01 0.50
N LEU A 99 -0.72 11.55 -0.39
CA LEU A 99 -0.78 10.15 -0.79
C LEU A 99 0.52 9.73 -1.47
N TYR A 100 1.00 10.50 -2.42
CA TYR A 100 2.25 10.20 -3.14
C TYR A 100 3.46 10.25 -2.23
N ASP A 101 3.58 11.24 -1.36
CA ASP A 101 4.65 11.32 -0.37
C ASP A 101 4.64 10.09 0.55
N GLY A 102 3.46 9.68 1.02
CA GLY A 102 3.32 8.47 1.84
C GLY A 102 3.74 7.19 1.11
N LEU A 103 3.41 7.04 -0.17
CA LEU A 103 3.81 5.90 -0.99
C LEU A 103 5.32 5.88 -1.25
N ILE A 104 5.94 7.04 -1.50
CA ILE A 104 7.39 7.16 -1.69
C ILE A 104 8.13 6.75 -0.41
N GLU A 105 7.67 7.21 0.76
CA GLU A 105 8.26 6.82 2.05
C GLU A 105 8.08 5.33 2.34
N GLU A 106 6.92 4.77 2.02
CA GLU A 106 6.66 3.35 2.21
C GLU A 106 7.56 2.49 1.33
N GLU A 107 7.73 2.88 0.06
CA GLU A 107 8.61 2.19 -0.87
C GLU A 107 10.08 2.28 -0.44
N ALA A 108 10.53 3.44 0.03
CA ALA A 108 11.88 3.61 0.57
C ALA A 108 12.13 2.68 1.76
N ARG A 109 11.19 2.61 2.71
CA ARG A 109 11.25 1.68 3.86
C ARG A 109 11.29 0.23 3.41
N ARG A 110 10.49 -0.13 2.41
CA ARG A 110 10.46 -1.50 1.85
C ARG A 110 11.80 -1.87 1.21
N LYS A 111 12.37 -0.98 0.40
CA LYS A 111 13.70 -1.18 -0.22
C LYS A 111 14.80 -1.35 0.83
N GLU A 112 14.77 -0.54 1.88
CA GLU A 112 15.74 -0.65 2.99
C GLU A 112 15.58 -1.98 3.74
N ALA A 113 14.36 -2.41 4.04
CA ALA A 113 14.11 -3.69 4.68
C ALA A 113 14.64 -4.87 3.86
N ILE A 114 14.40 -4.87 2.55
CA ILE A 114 14.93 -5.90 1.62
C ILE A 114 16.46 -5.89 1.63
N ARG A 115 17.09 -4.70 1.56
CA ARG A 115 18.55 -4.57 1.60
C ARG A 115 19.14 -5.10 2.90
N LEU A 116 18.52 -4.80 4.03
CA LEU A 116 18.94 -5.31 5.34
C LEU A 116 18.79 -6.83 5.42
N GLN A 117 17.70 -7.37 4.90
CA GLN A 117 17.51 -8.82 4.87
C GLN A 117 18.57 -9.52 4.02
N GLN A 118 18.85 -9.02 2.81
CA GLN A 118 19.89 -9.55 1.94
C GLN A 118 21.28 -9.47 2.59
N ALA A 119 21.58 -8.37 3.27
CA ALA A 119 22.84 -8.22 4.00
C ALA A 119 22.96 -9.23 5.15
N ARG A 120 21.88 -9.52 5.87
CA ARG A 120 21.87 -10.56 6.92
C ARG A 120 22.08 -11.94 6.36
N GLU A 121 21.40 -12.30 5.27
CA GLU A 121 21.55 -13.59 4.61
C GLU A 121 22.98 -13.79 4.08
N ALA A 122 23.57 -12.74 3.48
CA ALA A 122 24.96 -12.76 3.03
C ALA A 122 25.95 -12.92 4.20
N ALA A 123 25.72 -12.24 5.32
CA ALA A 123 26.54 -12.36 6.52
C ALA A 123 26.44 -13.76 7.14
N GLU A 124 25.25 -14.35 7.20
CA GLU A 124 25.06 -15.71 7.68
C GLU A 124 25.72 -16.76 6.77
N ALA A 125 25.68 -16.56 5.45
CA ALA A 125 26.36 -17.41 4.49
C ALA A 125 27.91 -17.34 4.66
N ALA A 126 28.44 -16.13 4.79
CA ALA A 126 29.85 -15.91 5.03
C ALA A 126 30.34 -16.53 6.37
N LEU A 127 29.50 -16.44 7.41
CA LEU A 127 29.78 -17.05 8.71
C LEU A 127 29.87 -18.58 8.59
N LYS A 128 28.91 -19.20 7.91
CA LYS A 128 28.94 -20.67 7.68
C LYS A 128 30.16 -21.13 6.88
N GLU A 129 30.56 -20.34 5.91
CA GLU A 129 31.75 -20.62 5.12
C GLU A 129 33.05 -20.49 5.95
N ALA A 130 33.13 -19.46 6.79
CA ALA A 130 34.23 -19.28 7.72
C ALA A 130 34.29 -20.40 8.76
N GLU A 131 33.17 -20.86 9.29
CA GLU A 131 33.12 -22.01 10.22
C GLU A 131 33.63 -23.30 9.56
N LYS A 132 33.23 -23.58 8.31
CA LYS A 132 33.73 -24.72 7.53
C LYS A 132 35.23 -24.63 7.29
N ALA A 133 35.72 -23.46 6.92
CA ALA A 133 37.16 -23.25 6.72
C ALA A 133 37.95 -23.45 8.01
N LEU A 134 37.45 -22.99 9.13
CA LEU A 134 38.04 -23.19 10.44
C LEU A 134 38.09 -24.67 10.84
N GLU A 135 37.02 -25.41 10.58
CA GLU A 135 36.98 -26.85 10.87
C GLU A 135 37.96 -27.63 10.02
N LEU A 136 38.05 -27.29 8.71
CA LEU A 136 39.06 -27.86 7.82
C LEU A 136 40.51 -27.56 8.28
N ALA A 137 40.75 -26.34 8.72
CA ALA A 137 42.07 -25.95 9.25
C ALA A 137 42.44 -26.74 10.51
N LYS A 138 41.48 -26.92 11.45
CA LYS A 138 41.70 -27.76 12.64
C LYS A 138 42.02 -29.21 12.32
N ARG A 139 41.30 -29.81 11.37
CA ARG A 139 41.57 -31.18 10.91
C ARG A 139 42.92 -31.31 10.24
N ALA A 140 43.32 -30.30 9.46
CA ALA A 140 44.66 -30.26 8.85
C ALA A 140 45.76 -30.17 9.90
N GLU A 141 45.55 -29.34 10.93
CA GLU A 141 46.49 -29.20 12.05
C GLU A 141 46.61 -30.52 12.85
N GLU A 142 45.48 -31.18 13.17
CA GLU A 142 45.50 -32.49 13.83
C GLU A 142 46.21 -33.56 13.03
N LYS A 143 46.00 -33.61 11.68
CA LYS A 143 46.76 -34.52 10.79
C LYS A 143 48.24 -34.22 10.80
N ALA A 144 48.61 -32.95 10.78
CA ALA A 144 50.03 -32.56 10.86
C ALA A 144 50.66 -32.96 12.19
N ILE A 145 49.98 -32.79 13.30
CA ILE A 145 50.46 -33.19 14.63
C ILE A 145 50.60 -34.70 14.72
N ARG A 146 49.67 -35.51 14.22
CA ARG A 146 49.75 -36.97 14.17
C ARG A 146 50.96 -37.43 13.35
N LYS A 147 51.15 -36.85 12.17
CA LYS A 147 52.31 -37.16 11.31
C LYS A 147 53.65 -36.81 11.97
N PHE A 148 53.72 -35.72 12.74
CA PHE A 148 54.93 -35.30 13.44
C PHE A 148 55.22 -36.15 14.70
N SER A 149 54.17 -36.68 15.35
CA SER A 149 54.29 -37.53 16.56
C SER A 149 54.62 -39.00 16.28
N GLY A 150 54.76 -39.41 15.00
CA GLY A 150 55.17 -40.77 14.64
C GLY A 150 54.11 -41.86 14.91
N ILE A 151 52.86 -41.50 15.06
CA ILE A 151 51.71 -42.41 15.17
C ILE A 151 51.10 -42.56 13.76
N GLU A 152 51.70 -43.44 12.94
CA GLU A 152 51.11 -43.86 11.68
C GLU A 152 50.13 -44.99 11.96
N ASP A 153 48.84 -44.71 11.83
CA ASP A 153 47.78 -45.71 11.76
C ASP A 153 47.54 -46.06 10.29
N GLU A 154 48.02 -47.24 9.86
CA GLU A 154 48.01 -47.74 8.46
C GLU A 154 46.59 -48.13 7.94
N THR A 155 45.48 -47.70 8.50
CA THR A 155 44.19 -48.32 8.22
C THR A 155 43.09 -47.43 7.64
N GLU A 156 43.34 -46.17 7.18
CA GLU A 156 42.27 -45.32 6.67
C GLU A 156 42.33 -44.89 5.19
N ASP A 157 43.37 -45.29 4.44
CA ASP A 157 43.57 -44.74 3.06
C ASP A 157 42.86 -45.50 1.94
N GLU A 158 42.21 -46.65 2.23
CA GLU A 158 41.47 -47.41 1.19
C GLU A 158 39.94 -47.19 1.17
N ARG A 159 39.35 -46.38 2.07
CA ARG A 159 37.89 -46.14 2.14
C ARG A 159 37.39 -44.83 1.57
N THR A 160 38.25 -43.90 1.25
CA THR A 160 37.86 -42.56 0.74
C THR A 160 37.91 -42.41 -0.78
N GLU A 161 38.62 -43.32 -1.49
CA GLU A 161 38.69 -43.25 -2.95
C GLU A 161 37.46 -43.85 -3.69
N THR A 162 36.61 -44.62 -3.01
CA THR A 162 35.43 -45.24 -3.64
C THR A 162 34.13 -44.44 -3.45
N ALA A 163 34.12 -43.37 -2.64
CA ALA A 163 32.91 -42.56 -2.36
C ALA A 163 32.77 -41.30 -3.23
N GLU A 164 33.84 -40.87 -3.90
CA GLU A 164 33.80 -39.63 -4.73
C GLU A 164 33.45 -39.87 -6.21
N VAL A 165 33.33 -41.13 -6.67
CA VAL A 165 33.07 -41.46 -8.09
C VAL A 165 31.56 -41.66 -8.39
N GLU A 166 30.68 -41.74 -7.37
CA GLU A 166 29.26 -42.01 -7.58
C GLU A 166 28.30 -40.76 -7.46
N ALA A 167 28.84 -39.57 -7.22
CA ALA A 167 28.02 -38.37 -7.02
C ALA A 167 27.81 -37.49 -8.26
N ASP A 168 28.35 -37.90 -9.45
CA ASP A 168 28.18 -37.13 -10.71
C ASP A 168 27.32 -37.86 -11.72
N LYS A 169 26.06 -38.15 -11.34
CA LYS A 169 24.97 -38.46 -12.28
C LYS A 169 23.65 -37.96 -11.74
N THR A 170 23.40 -36.68 -11.92
CA THR A 170 22.03 -36.14 -11.87
C THR A 170 21.41 -36.22 -13.26
N PRO A 171 20.19 -36.73 -13.40
CA PRO A 171 19.48 -36.70 -14.67
C PRO A 171 18.85 -35.33 -14.91
N GLU A 172 19.15 -34.83 -16.07
CA GLU A 172 18.47 -33.76 -16.76
C GLU A 172 16.97 -34.06 -16.87
N ALA A 173 16.11 -33.22 -16.30
CA ALA A 173 14.68 -33.29 -16.62
C ALA A 173 13.97 -31.98 -16.36
N ALA A 174 13.28 -31.58 -17.40
CA ALA A 174 12.05 -30.78 -17.49
C ALA A 174 12.18 -29.26 -17.48
N SER A 175 12.11 -28.77 -18.68
CA SER A 175 11.69 -27.43 -19.11
C SER A 175 10.38 -27.01 -18.47
N GLU A 176 10.40 -25.89 -17.72
CA GLU A 176 9.22 -25.11 -17.40
C GLU A 176 8.93 -24.08 -18.51
N PRO A 177 7.65 -23.74 -18.75
CA PRO A 177 7.30 -22.84 -19.83
C PRO A 177 7.65 -21.38 -19.49
N GLU A 178 8.24 -20.70 -20.45
CA GLU A 178 8.50 -19.26 -20.41
C GLU A 178 7.18 -18.49 -20.29
N GLU A 179 6.92 -17.94 -19.12
CA GLU A 179 5.92 -16.90 -18.91
C GLU A 179 6.58 -15.56 -19.28
N VAL A 180 6.26 -15.07 -20.48
CA VAL A 180 6.68 -13.75 -20.94
C VAL A 180 5.90 -12.71 -20.18
N THR A 181 6.41 -12.30 -19.03
CA THR A 181 5.99 -11.07 -18.38
C THR A 181 6.72 -9.91 -19.03
N GLU A 182 6.00 -9.15 -19.82
CA GLU A 182 6.41 -7.84 -20.31
C GLU A 182 6.65 -6.93 -19.12
N VAL A 183 7.92 -6.81 -18.72
CA VAL A 183 8.35 -5.91 -17.64
C VAL A 183 8.28 -4.49 -18.22
N LEU A 184 7.23 -3.76 -17.88
CA LEU A 184 7.20 -2.31 -18.01
C LEU A 184 8.33 -1.75 -17.16
N GLU A 185 9.39 -1.30 -17.82
CA GLU A 185 10.49 -0.58 -17.18
C GLU A 185 9.93 0.66 -16.48
N THR A 186 9.98 0.66 -15.18
CA THR A 186 9.68 1.84 -14.38
C THR A 186 10.88 2.77 -14.40
N PRO A 187 10.69 4.08 -14.62
CA PRO A 187 11.80 5.03 -14.67
C PRO A 187 12.56 5.04 -13.34
N GLU A 188 13.88 4.90 -13.40
CA GLU A 188 14.75 4.79 -12.21
C GLU A 188 14.99 6.12 -11.49
N THR A 189 14.65 7.26 -12.12
CA THR A 189 14.89 8.57 -11.52
C THR A 189 13.70 9.53 -11.68
N PRO A 190 13.54 10.51 -10.77
CA PRO A 190 12.50 11.54 -10.88
C PRO A 190 12.61 12.45 -12.12
N GLU A 191 13.77 12.49 -12.78
CA GLU A 191 13.97 13.22 -14.03
C GLU A 191 13.40 12.47 -15.24
N GLU A 192 13.55 11.15 -15.29
CA GLU A 192 12.99 10.30 -16.36
C GLU A 192 11.47 10.28 -16.35
N ALA A 193 10.85 10.34 -15.15
CA ALA A 193 9.40 10.46 -15.01
C ALA A 193 8.84 11.75 -15.63
N LYS A 194 9.60 12.84 -15.62
CA LYS A 194 9.18 14.11 -16.25
C LYS A 194 9.23 14.05 -17.78
N GLU A 195 10.16 13.29 -18.34
CA GLU A 195 10.30 13.16 -19.79
C GLU A 195 9.19 12.30 -20.41
N VAL A 196 8.70 11.30 -19.70
CA VAL A 196 7.57 10.46 -20.14
C VAL A 196 6.26 11.26 -20.16
N VAL A 197 6.05 12.15 -19.17
CA VAL A 197 4.83 12.98 -19.08
C VAL A 197 4.81 14.05 -20.19
N THR A 198 5.95 14.56 -20.61
CA THR A 198 6.03 15.57 -21.69
C THR A 198 5.79 14.98 -23.08
N LYS A 199 6.05 13.70 -23.29
CA LYS A 199 5.79 13.00 -24.58
C LYS A 199 4.33 12.51 -24.73
N ALA A 200 3.54 12.56 -23.68
CA ALA A 200 2.14 12.08 -23.67
C ALA A 200 1.08 13.19 -23.91
N LYS A 201 1.46 14.41 -24.26
CA LYS A 201 0.50 15.46 -24.62
C LYS A 201 -0.01 15.20 -26.05
N PRO A 202 -1.32 15.04 -26.25
CA PRO A 202 -1.89 14.99 -27.60
C PRO A 202 -1.74 16.36 -28.28
N GLU A 203 -1.29 16.33 -29.54
CA GLU A 203 -1.32 17.50 -30.39
C GLU A 203 -2.77 17.95 -30.59
N GLU A 204 -3.12 19.13 -30.12
CA GLU A 204 -4.34 19.83 -30.53
C GLU A 204 -4.23 20.13 -32.02
N LYS A 205 -5.03 19.45 -32.82
CA LYS A 205 -5.27 19.83 -34.20
C LYS A 205 -6.34 20.91 -34.25
N GLU A 206 -5.98 21.99 -34.92
CA GLU A 206 -6.87 23.07 -35.35
C GLU A 206 -8.12 22.57 -36.09
#